data_6a479ac670512beb4c60f9d552c1ec9f
#
_entry.id   6a479ac670512beb4c60f9d552c1ec9f
#
_cell.length_a   1.000
_cell.length_b   1.000
_cell.length_c   1.000
_cell.angle_alpha   90.00
_cell.angle_beta   90.00
_cell.angle_gamma   90.00
#
_symmetry.space_group_name_H-M   'P 1'
#
loop_
_entity.id
_entity.type
_entity.pdbx_description
1 polymer ?
#
loop_
_entity_poly.entity_id
_entity_poly.type
_entity_poly.pdbx_seq_one_letter_code
_entity_poly.pdbx_strand_id
1 'polypeptide(L)' 'MTKSFAIVIDNKVIDTIVADTLEIAEQISEKICVEIPEGTIANIGWIYNGSTFEPLITE' A
#
# COMPACT_ATOMS: atom_id res chain seq x y z
N MET A 1 0.53 6.59 -16.94
CA MET A 1 1.45 6.90 -15.85
C MET A 1 1.26 5.88 -14.75
N THR A 2 2.33 5.47 -14.14
CA THR A 2 2.26 4.48 -13.07
C THR A 2 1.93 5.13 -11.73
N LYS A 3 1.35 4.34 -10.86
CA LYS A 3 1.02 4.75 -9.51
C LYS A 3 1.59 3.75 -8.53
N SER A 4 1.79 4.17 -7.30
CA SER A 4 2.28 3.28 -6.26
C SER A 4 1.11 2.72 -5.47
N PHE A 5 1.20 1.44 -5.12
CA PHE A 5 0.17 0.76 -4.36
C PHE A 5 0.81 -0.01 -3.22
N ALA A 6 0.16 0.02 -2.07
CA ALA A 6 0.59 -0.75 -0.92
C ALA A 6 -0.22 -2.04 -0.86
N ILE A 7 0.46 -3.15 -0.63
CA ILE A 7 -0.21 -4.42 -0.40
C ILE A 7 -0.46 -4.52 1.09
N VAL A 8 -1.74 -4.62 1.46
CA VAL A 8 -2.15 -4.55 2.87
C VAL A 8 -2.76 -5.89 3.29
N ILE A 9 -2.27 -6.43 4.39
CA ILE A 9 -2.83 -7.62 5.01
C ILE A 9 -2.97 -7.32 6.50
N ASP A 10 -4.17 -7.54 7.05
CA ASP A 10 -4.48 -7.27 8.45
C ASP A 10 -4.13 -5.84 8.84
N ASN A 11 -4.46 -4.89 7.94
CA ASN A 11 -4.23 -3.46 8.12
C ASN A 11 -2.75 -3.10 8.19
N LYS A 12 -1.88 -3.97 7.68
CA LYS A 12 -0.45 -3.74 7.70
C LYS A 12 0.10 -3.81 6.28
N VAL A 13 0.97 -2.87 5.95
CA VAL A 13 1.61 -2.84 4.65
C VAL A 13 2.74 -3.88 4.65
N ILE A 14 2.59 -4.89 3.80
CA ILE A 14 3.59 -5.95 3.71
C ILE A 14 4.52 -5.77 2.52
N ASP A 15 4.09 -4.99 1.53
CA ASP A 15 4.90 -4.75 0.34
C ASP A 15 4.33 -3.56 -0.40
N THR A 16 5.08 -3.06 -1.37
CA THR A 16 4.61 -1.98 -2.24
C THR A 16 4.91 -2.37 -3.68
N ILE A 17 4.03 -1.97 -4.59
CA ILE A 17 4.23 -2.25 -6.01
C ILE A 17 3.83 -1.03 -6.82
N VAL A 18 4.24 -1.00 -8.07
CA VAL A 18 3.91 0.07 -9.00
C VAL A 18 3.11 -0.52 -10.14
N ALA A 19 1.98 0.10 -10.45
CA ALA A 19 1.13 -0.34 -11.54
C ALA A 19 0.34 0.86 -12.09
N ASP A 20 -0.25 0.69 -13.26
CA ASP A 20 -1.02 1.78 -13.87
C ASP A 20 -2.38 1.96 -13.21
N THR A 21 -3.00 0.90 -12.73
CA THR A 21 -4.29 0.96 -12.07
C THR A 21 -4.32 0.01 -10.87
N LEU A 22 -5.27 0.26 -9.99
CA LEU A 22 -5.47 -0.61 -8.82
C LEU A 22 -5.82 -2.03 -9.26
N GLU A 23 -6.62 -2.16 -10.30
CA GLU A 23 -7.01 -3.46 -10.81
C GLU A 23 -5.78 -4.28 -11.23
N ILE A 24 -4.85 -3.64 -11.93
CA ILE A 24 -3.63 -4.30 -12.36
C ILE A 24 -2.78 -4.69 -11.15
N ALA A 25 -2.69 -3.78 -10.17
CA ALA A 25 -1.92 -4.04 -8.96
C ALA A 25 -2.45 -5.26 -8.22
N GLU A 26 -3.77 -5.36 -8.08
CA GLU A 26 -4.38 -6.50 -7.40
C GLU A 26 -4.21 -7.78 -8.19
N GLN A 27 -4.23 -7.67 -9.51
CA GLN A 27 -4.05 -8.83 -10.38
C GLN A 27 -2.63 -9.39 -10.29
N ILE A 28 -1.65 -8.50 -10.25
CA ILE A 28 -0.25 -8.91 -10.17
C ILE A 28 0.06 -9.51 -8.80
N SER A 29 -0.40 -8.87 -7.74
CA SER A 29 -0.08 -9.31 -6.38
C SER A 29 -1.01 -10.41 -5.88
N GLU A 30 -2.21 -10.50 -6.45
CA GLU A 30 -3.27 -11.40 -6.00
C GLU A 30 -3.65 -11.12 -4.54
N LYS A 31 -3.51 -9.87 -4.12
CA LYS A 31 -3.79 -9.43 -2.75
C LYS A 31 -4.49 -8.08 -2.78
N ILE A 32 -4.98 -7.67 -1.64
CA ILE A 32 -5.63 -6.38 -1.49
C ILE A 32 -4.58 -5.29 -1.59
N CYS A 33 -4.81 -4.33 -2.47
CA CYS A 33 -3.91 -3.20 -2.66
C CYS A 33 -4.63 -1.90 -2.36
N VAL A 34 -3.88 -0.92 -1.89
CA VAL A 34 -4.39 0.43 -1.61
C VAL A 34 -3.50 1.42 -2.34
N GLU A 35 -4.12 2.33 -3.09
CA GLU A 35 -3.35 3.33 -3.80
C GLU A 35 -2.65 4.25 -2.80
N ILE A 36 -1.37 4.54 -3.07
CA ILE A 36 -0.60 5.49 -2.28
C ILE A 36 -0.65 6.82 -3.03
N PRO A 37 -1.40 7.81 -2.53
CA PRO A 37 -1.51 9.09 -3.24
C PRO A 37 -0.16 9.78 -3.37
N GLU A 38 -0.04 10.61 -4.40
CA GLU A 38 1.17 11.37 -4.60
C GLU A 38 1.41 12.28 -3.40
N GLY A 39 2.65 12.31 -2.94
CA GLY A 39 3.01 13.08 -1.77
C GLY A 39 2.84 12.35 -0.46
N THR A 40 2.25 11.15 -0.51
CA THR A 40 2.08 10.32 0.68
C THR A 40 3.17 9.27 0.72
N ILE A 41 3.68 9.01 1.90
CA ILE A 41 4.71 7.98 2.10
C ILE A 41 4.08 6.79 2.80
N ALA A 42 4.32 5.61 2.26
CA ALA A 42 3.91 4.37 2.89
C ALA A 42 5.03 3.37 2.69
N ASN A 43 5.57 2.87 3.78
CA ASN A 43 6.68 1.93 3.75
C ASN A 43 6.22 0.56 4.23
N ILE A 44 7.01 -0.45 3.88
CA ILE A 44 6.73 -1.81 4.34
C ILE A 44 6.80 -1.82 5.87
N GLY A 45 5.81 -2.42 6.49
CA GLY A 45 5.71 -2.47 7.93
C GLY A 45 4.82 -1.39 8.54
N TRP A 46 4.43 -0.41 7.73
CA TRP A 46 3.50 0.61 8.21
C TRP A 46 2.10 0.05 8.36
N ILE A 47 1.27 0.74 9.12
CA ILE A 47 -0.12 0.34 9.36
C ILE A 47 -1.05 1.20 8.52
N TYR A 48 -2.02 0.56 7.89
CA TYR A 48 -3.06 1.26 7.14
C TYR A 48 -4.32 1.27 8.00
N ASN A 49 -4.80 2.46 8.37
CA ASN A 49 -5.94 2.59 9.27
C ASN A 49 -7.28 2.75 8.56
N GLY A 50 -7.29 2.56 7.24
CA GLY A 50 -8.50 2.72 6.45
C GLY A 50 -8.57 4.03 5.69
N SER A 51 -7.74 4.99 6.04
CA SER A 51 -7.69 6.29 5.37
C SER A 51 -6.26 6.73 5.09
N THR A 52 -5.35 6.50 6.03
CA THR A 52 -3.96 6.93 5.91
C THR A 52 -3.02 5.83 6.33
N PHE A 53 -1.75 6.02 5.98
CA PHE A 53 -0.69 5.11 6.38
C PHE A 53 0.06 5.72 7.54
N GLU A 54 0.37 4.92 8.55
CA GLU A 54 1.07 5.39 9.72
C GLU A 54 2.26 4.48 10.00
N PRO A 55 3.40 5.07 10.38
CA PRO A 55 4.56 4.24 10.71
C PRO A 55 4.26 3.39 11.95
N LEU A 56 4.76 2.17 11.91
CA LEU A 56 4.66 1.30 13.07
C LEU A 56 5.70 1.74 14.09
N ILE A 57 5.23 2.22 15.23
CA ILE A 57 6.12 2.66 16.29
C ILE A 57 6.29 1.51 17.27
N THR A 58 7.53 1.06 17.43
CA THR A 58 7.85 0.04 18.41
C THR A 58 8.80 0.62 19.44
N GLU A 59 8.51 0.29 20.64
CA GLU A 59 9.35 0.74 21.75
C GLU A 59 10.43 -0.28 22.05
#